data_b7050d1642249ff9e4012910d57f5efb
#
_entry.id   b7050d1642249ff9e4012910d57f5efb
#
_cell.length_a   1.000
_cell.length_b   1.000
_cell.length_c   1.000
_cell.angle_alpha   90.00
_cell.angle_beta   90.00
_cell.angle_gamma   90.00
#
_symmetry.space_group_name_H-M   'P 1'
#
loop_
_entity.id
_entity.type
_entity.pdbx_description
1 polymer ?
#
loop_
_entity_poly.entity_id
_entity_poly.type
_entity_poly.pdbx_seq_one_letter_code
_entity_poly.pdbx_strand_id
1 'polypeptide(L)'
;SYEKKYKEQMCFHMCELVNVGHINCGLMEDYSVEHTAQKLKELCQRAGKLVIGVEPMPYSGIPNMEKGWAVVKGSGCDNAKLIMDTWHWVRANQPIDLDVIKDSPADKIVSMQINDVWDRPYAKSILRDESMHDRLAPGTGIGCTADFVKMVREKGIEPKAIGVEVISDAILAKG
;
A
#
# COMPACT_ATOMS: atom_id res chain seq x y z
N SER A 1 11.03 -21.56 5.00
CA SER A 1 12.06 -21.93 6.00
C SER A 1 11.52 -21.68 7.40
N TYR A 2 12.09 -22.33 8.41
CA TYR A 2 11.75 -22.15 9.83
C TYR A 2 11.85 -20.68 10.26
N GLU A 3 12.87 -19.98 9.81
CA GLU A 3 13.11 -18.57 10.14
C GLU A 3 12.02 -17.62 9.62
N LYS A 4 11.51 -17.84 8.40
CA LYS A 4 10.39 -17.06 7.86
C LYS A 4 9.11 -17.25 8.67
N LYS A 5 8.81 -18.50 9.04
CA LYS A 5 7.63 -18.81 9.86
C LYS A 5 7.71 -18.18 11.25
N TYR A 6 8.87 -18.19 11.87
CA TYR A 6 9.08 -17.58 13.19
C TYR A 6 8.89 -16.06 13.14
N LYS A 7 9.45 -15.40 12.11
CA LYS A 7 9.28 -13.94 11.92
C LYS A 7 7.80 -13.56 11.71
N GLU A 8 7.07 -14.30 10.88
CA GLU A 8 5.64 -14.08 10.65
C GLU A 8 4.83 -14.23 11.95
N GLN A 9 5.04 -15.30 12.70
CA GLN A 9 4.36 -15.52 13.97
C GLN A 9 4.67 -14.43 15.00
N MET A 10 5.90 -13.95 15.05
CA MET A 10 6.29 -12.85 15.92
C MET A 10 5.59 -11.54 15.53
N CYS A 11 5.48 -11.24 14.24
CA CYS A 11 4.70 -10.08 13.77
C CYS A 11 3.24 -10.17 14.21
N PHE A 12 2.60 -11.31 14.04
CA PHE A 12 1.20 -11.49 14.46
C PHE A 12 1.04 -11.34 15.98
N HIS A 13 1.93 -11.95 16.75
CA HIS A 13 1.92 -11.82 18.20
C HIS A 13 2.12 -10.37 18.66
N MET A 14 3.02 -9.63 18.04
CA MET A 14 3.21 -8.20 18.34
C MET A 14 1.95 -7.39 18.01
N CYS A 15 1.27 -7.68 16.90
CA CYS A 15 0.00 -7.02 16.55
C CYS A 15 -1.08 -7.26 17.62
N GLU A 16 -1.16 -8.48 18.18
CA GLU A 16 -2.06 -8.79 19.27
C GLU A 16 -1.71 -8.00 20.53
N LEU A 17 -0.43 -7.98 20.93
CA LEU A 17 0.04 -7.29 22.15
C LEU A 17 -0.25 -5.79 22.13
N VAL A 18 -0.11 -5.14 20.97
CA VAL A 18 -0.35 -3.69 20.83
C VAL A 18 -1.73 -3.36 20.27
N ASN A 19 -2.59 -4.37 20.12
CA ASN A 19 -3.96 -4.25 19.63
C ASN A 19 -4.07 -3.55 18.25
N VAL A 20 -3.20 -3.90 17.32
CA VAL A 20 -3.22 -3.38 15.93
C VAL A 20 -4.21 -4.18 15.09
N GLY A 21 -5.05 -3.49 14.34
CA GLY A 21 -6.10 -4.11 13.52
C GLY A 21 -5.65 -4.54 12.13
N HIS A 22 -4.53 -4.02 11.62
CA HIS A 22 -3.98 -4.39 10.31
C HIS A 22 -2.46 -4.27 10.27
N ILE A 23 -1.86 -4.99 9.31
CA ILE A 23 -0.44 -4.85 8.94
C ILE A 23 -0.30 -4.64 7.44
N ASN A 24 0.74 -3.92 7.04
CA ASN A 24 1.11 -3.73 5.64
C ASN A 24 1.85 -4.96 5.12
N CYS A 25 1.55 -5.32 3.87
CA CYS A 25 2.19 -6.42 3.17
C CYS A 25 2.60 -5.96 1.76
N GLY A 26 3.89 -5.98 1.48
CA GLY A 26 4.47 -5.77 0.15
C GLY A 26 5.02 -7.06 -0.43
N LEU A 27 5.07 -7.16 -1.75
CA LEU A 27 5.68 -8.29 -2.47
C LEU A 27 6.75 -7.76 -3.42
N MET A 28 8.01 -8.14 -3.21
CA MET A 28 9.11 -7.63 -4.03
C MET A 28 9.31 -8.41 -5.32
N GLU A 29 9.03 -9.72 -5.29
CA GLU A 29 9.16 -10.60 -6.45
C GLU A 29 7.94 -10.53 -7.35
N ASP A 30 8.14 -10.59 -8.67
CA ASP A 30 7.07 -10.60 -9.66
C ASP A 30 6.56 -12.01 -9.93
N TYR A 31 5.30 -12.25 -9.58
CA TYR A 31 4.58 -13.48 -9.85
C TYR A 31 3.26 -13.20 -10.57
N SER A 32 2.62 -14.26 -11.09
CA SER A 32 1.27 -14.11 -11.64
C SER A 32 0.26 -13.70 -10.57
N VAL A 33 -0.84 -13.09 -10.99
CA VAL A 33 -1.94 -12.70 -10.09
C VAL A 33 -2.47 -13.90 -9.32
N GLU A 34 -2.67 -15.04 -10.00
CA GLU A 34 -3.20 -16.26 -9.41
C GLU A 34 -2.28 -16.82 -8.34
N HIS A 35 -0.97 -16.87 -8.62
CA HIS A 35 0.02 -17.33 -7.65
C HIS A 35 0.05 -16.42 -6.42
N THR A 36 0.09 -15.10 -6.64
CA THR A 36 0.12 -14.10 -5.57
C THR A 36 -1.16 -14.14 -4.73
N ALA A 37 -2.32 -14.25 -5.38
CA ALA A 37 -3.62 -14.35 -4.70
C ALA A 37 -3.71 -15.61 -3.82
N GLN A 38 -3.18 -16.75 -4.32
CA GLN A 38 -3.12 -17.99 -3.53
C GLN A 38 -2.22 -17.82 -2.30
N LYS A 39 -1.06 -17.16 -2.45
CA LYS A 39 -0.16 -16.89 -1.31
C LYS A 39 -0.76 -15.90 -0.32
N LEU A 40 -1.46 -14.89 -0.80
CA LEU A 40 -2.19 -13.96 0.06
C LEU A 40 -3.30 -14.70 0.83
N LYS A 41 -4.04 -15.59 0.19
CA LYS A 41 -5.05 -16.43 0.86
C LYS A 41 -4.45 -17.25 2.00
N GLU A 42 -3.34 -17.93 1.76
CA GLU A 42 -2.62 -18.70 2.78
C GLU A 42 -2.16 -17.81 3.96
N LEU A 43 -1.66 -16.59 3.66
CA LEU A 43 -1.27 -15.61 4.68
C LEU A 43 -2.48 -15.14 5.49
N CYS A 44 -3.58 -14.77 4.85
CA CYS A 44 -4.81 -14.33 5.50
C CYS A 44 -5.41 -15.39 6.44
N GLN A 45 -5.35 -16.66 6.03
CA GLN A 45 -5.79 -17.78 6.86
C GLN A 45 -4.94 -17.91 8.14
N ARG A 46 -3.62 -17.73 8.04
CA ARG A 46 -2.71 -17.77 9.20
C ARG A 46 -2.86 -16.54 10.10
N ALA A 47 -3.18 -15.39 9.50
CA ALA A 47 -3.37 -14.13 10.21
C ALA A 47 -4.70 -14.08 11.02
N GLY A 48 -5.66 -14.95 10.73
CA GLY A 48 -6.92 -15.03 11.45
C GLY A 48 -7.77 -13.77 11.30
N LYS A 49 -7.94 -13.01 12.38
CA LYS A 49 -8.74 -11.76 12.39
C LYS A 49 -7.95 -10.53 11.95
N LEU A 50 -6.62 -10.62 11.94
CA LEU A 50 -5.77 -9.52 11.54
C LEU A 50 -5.96 -9.22 10.06
N VAL A 51 -6.15 -7.95 9.72
CA VAL A 51 -6.27 -7.52 8.32
C VAL A 51 -4.88 -7.44 7.69
N ILE A 52 -4.76 -8.02 6.50
CA ILE A 52 -3.56 -7.92 5.66
C ILE A 52 -3.82 -6.85 4.60
N GLY A 53 -3.17 -5.70 4.78
CA GLY A 53 -3.20 -4.59 3.83
C GLY A 53 -2.13 -4.76 2.76
N VAL A 54 -2.53 -5.06 1.53
CA VAL A 54 -1.61 -5.16 0.39
C VAL A 54 -1.27 -3.76 -0.09
N GLU A 55 0.01 -3.43 -0.14
CA GLU A 55 0.52 -2.15 -0.59
C GLU A 55 1.14 -2.29 -1.99
N PRO A 56 0.49 -1.77 -3.03
CA PRO A 56 1.08 -1.71 -4.36
C PRO A 56 2.19 -0.65 -4.43
N MET A 57 3.35 -1.05 -4.94
CA MET A 57 4.53 -0.18 -5.08
C MET A 57 5.13 -0.33 -6.48
N PRO A 58 5.42 0.76 -7.22
CA PRO A 58 5.81 0.69 -8.65
C PRO A 58 7.12 -0.05 -8.92
N TYR A 59 7.92 -0.30 -7.90
CA TYR A 59 9.18 -1.07 -7.95
C TYR A 59 9.05 -2.50 -7.39
N SER A 60 7.81 -2.94 -7.11
CA SER A 60 7.53 -4.24 -6.49
C SER A 60 6.86 -5.22 -7.45
N GLY A 61 6.60 -6.43 -7.00
CA GLY A 61 5.83 -7.43 -7.73
C GLY A 61 4.34 -7.12 -7.87
N ILE A 62 3.84 -6.13 -7.11
CA ILE A 62 2.49 -5.56 -7.25
C ILE A 62 2.65 -4.07 -7.57
N PRO A 63 2.89 -3.70 -8.84
CA PRO A 63 3.37 -2.37 -9.19
C PRO A 63 2.29 -1.28 -9.18
N ASN A 64 1.01 -1.62 -9.12
CA ASN A 64 -0.09 -0.66 -9.21
C ASN A 64 -1.37 -1.18 -8.53
N MET A 65 -2.34 -0.30 -8.35
CA MET A 65 -3.62 -0.63 -7.71
C MET A 65 -4.44 -1.67 -8.49
N GLU A 66 -4.36 -1.69 -9.82
CA GLU A 66 -5.06 -2.67 -10.65
C GLU A 66 -4.61 -4.10 -10.31
N LYS A 67 -3.29 -4.37 -10.32
CA LYS A 67 -2.75 -5.67 -9.91
C LYS A 67 -3.04 -5.95 -8.43
N GLY A 68 -2.92 -4.94 -7.57
CA GLY A 68 -3.25 -5.06 -6.15
C GLY A 68 -4.68 -5.51 -5.92
N TRP A 69 -5.64 -4.88 -6.59
CA TRP A 69 -7.05 -5.27 -6.50
C TRP A 69 -7.31 -6.66 -7.06
N ALA A 70 -6.72 -7.00 -8.21
CA ALA A 70 -6.86 -8.34 -8.79
C ALA A 70 -6.37 -9.43 -7.82
N VAL A 71 -5.25 -9.20 -7.13
CA VAL A 71 -4.70 -10.11 -6.11
C VAL A 71 -5.61 -10.21 -4.88
N VAL A 72 -6.07 -9.09 -4.33
CA VAL A 72 -6.98 -9.07 -3.18
C VAL A 72 -8.30 -9.79 -3.52
N LYS A 73 -8.90 -9.46 -4.65
CA LYS A 73 -10.13 -10.10 -5.16
C LYS A 73 -9.93 -11.60 -5.38
N GLY A 74 -8.83 -11.97 -6.03
CA GLY A 74 -8.48 -13.38 -6.31
C GLY A 74 -8.21 -14.21 -5.07
N SER A 75 -7.79 -13.61 -3.95
CA SER A 75 -7.59 -14.32 -2.69
C SER A 75 -8.89 -14.84 -2.06
N GLY A 76 -10.02 -14.16 -2.34
CA GLY A 76 -11.33 -14.48 -1.77
C GLY A 76 -11.41 -14.30 -0.25
N CYS A 77 -10.49 -13.53 0.36
CA CYS A 77 -10.44 -13.35 1.81
C CYS A 77 -11.04 -12.01 2.25
N ASP A 78 -11.86 -12.03 3.29
CA ASP A 78 -12.47 -10.81 3.83
C ASP A 78 -11.44 -9.91 4.52
N ASN A 79 -10.42 -10.51 5.14
CA ASN A 79 -9.32 -9.80 5.81
C ASN A 79 -8.16 -9.41 4.86
N ALA A 80 -8.25 -9.69 3.56
CA ALA A 80 -7.37 -9.12 2.54
C ALA A 80 -7.92 -7.77 2.09
N LYS A 81 -7.11 -6.72 2.20
CA LYS A 81 -7.49 -5.35 1.84
C LYS A 81 -6.34 -4.64 1.14
N LEU A 82 -6.60 -3.45 0.61
CA LEU A 82 -5.62 -2.60 -0.05
C LEU A 82 -5.18 -1.44 0.85
N ILE A 83 -3.96 -0.99 0.65
CA ILE A 83 -3.43 0.27 1.14
C ILE A 83 -3.24 1.20 -0.06
N MET A 84 -3.62 2.45 0.10
CA MET A 84 -3.44 3.48 -0.91
C MET A 84 -2.35 4.44 -0.45
N ASP A 85 -1.25 4.52 -1.20
CA ASP A 85 -0.18 5.50 -0.97
C ASP A 85 -0.11 6.47 -2.15
N THR A 86 -0.11 7.79 -1.87
CA THR A 86 -0.16 8.82 -2.91
C THR A 86 1.11 8.86 -3.75
N TRP A 87 2.30 8.66 -3.14
CA TRP A 87 3.55 8.59 -3.89
C TRP A 87 3.57 7.39 -4.85
N HIS A 88 3.20 6.22 -4.35
CA HIS A 88 3.16 5.00 -5.16
C HIS A 88 2.15 5.11 -6.31
N TRP A 89 0.99 5.72 -6.06
CA TRP A 89 -0.01 5.96 -7.09
C TRP A 89 0.53 6.81 -8.23
N VAL A 90 1.11 7.96 -7.91
CA VAL A 90 1.65 8.90 -8.91
C VAL A 90 2.82 8.27 -9.67
N ARG A 91 3.74 7.61 -8.97
CA ARG A 91 4.91 6.98 -9.60
C ARG A 91 4.58 5.71 -10.39
N ALA A 92 3.41 5.11 -10.17
CA ALA A 92 2.89 4.07 -11.06
C ALA A 92 2.27 4.61 -12.36
N ASN A 93 2.32 5.94 -12.59
CA ASN A 93 1.68 6.63 -13.71
C ASN A 93 0.17 6.36 -13.82
N GLN A 94 -0.49 6.20 -12.70
CA GLN A 94 -1.92 6.01 -12.67
C GLN A 94 -2.64 7.36 -12.72
N PRO A 95 -3.74 7.48 -13.49
CA PRO A 95 -4.58 8.66 -13.42
C PRO A 95 -5.16 8.81 -12.01
N ILE A 96 -5.48 10.05 -11.60
CA ILE A 96 -6.16 10.32 -10.33
C ILE A 96 -7.64 10.02 -10.51
N ASP A 97 -7.97 8.76 -10.68
CA ASP A 97 -9.32 8.22 -10.66
C ASP A 97 -9.32 6.81 -10.05
N LEU A 98 -10.48 6.35 -9.58
CA LEU A 98 -10.61 5.02 -8.99
C LEU A 98 -11.21 3.98 -9.97
N ASP A 99 -11.24 4.27 -11.26
CA ASP A 99 -11.82 3.36 -12.26
C ASP A 99 -11.07 2.03 -12.33
N VAL A 100 -9.76 2.04 -12.04
CA VAL A 100 -8.94 0.81 -11.95
C VAL A 100 -9.38 -0.15 -10.84
N ILE A 101 -10.11 0.35 -9.84
CA ILE A 101 -10.67 -0.42 -8.72
C ILE A 101 -12.16 -0.15 -8.51
N LYS A 102 -12.86 0.29 -9.57
CA LYS A 102 -14.27 0.73 -9.49
C LYS A 102 -15.23 -0.32 -8.95
N ASP A 103 -14.94 -1.59 -9.12
CA ASP A 103 -15.70 -2.73 -8.62
C ASP A 103 -15.23 -3.19 -7.22
N SER A 104 -14.26 -2.49 -6.62
CA SER A 104 -13.84 -2.75 -5.24
C SER A 104 -14.85 -2.19 -4.26
N PRO A 105 -15.35 -2.98 -3.30
CA PRO A 105 -16.11 -2.45 -2.17
C PRO A 105 -15.29 -1.42 -1.39
N ALA A 106 -15.95 -0.36 -0.90
CA ALA A 106 -15.29 0.73 -0.17
C ALA A 106 -14.52 0.23 1.07
N ASP A 107 -15.01 -0.81 1.73
CA ASP A 107 -14.38 -1.41 2.90
C ASP A 107 -13.11 -2.21 2.59
N LYS A 108 -12.79 -2.42 1.31
CA LYS A 108 -11.53 -3.09 0.88
C LYS A 108 -10.31 -2.15 0.88
N ILE A 109 -10.48 -0.87 1.13
CA ILE A 109 -9.37 0.05 1.39
C ILE A 109 -9.23 0.22 2.91
N VAL A 110 -8.17 -0.32 3.51
CA VAL A 110 -8.01 -0.33 4.97
C VAL A 110 -7.31 0.92 5.50
N SER A 111 -6.34 1.43 4.77
CA SER A 111 -5.59 2.63 5.15
C SER A 111 -5.11 3.41 3.93
N MET A 112 -4.76 4.65 4.17
CA MET A 112 -4.22 5.56 3.19
C MET A 112 -2.97 6.22 3.75
N GLN A 113 -1.92 6.29 2.94
CA GLN A 113 -0.68 6.99 3.23
C GLN A 113 -0.60 8.21 2.34
N ILE A 114 -0.43 9.38 2.95
CA ILE A 114 -0.34 10.66 2.24
C ILE A 114 1.06 11.25 2.34
N ASN A 115 1.53 11.69 1.21
CA ASN A 115 2.83 12.31 0.96
C ASN A 115 2.74 13.11 -0.33
N ASP A 116 3.86 13.58 -0.85
CA ASP A 116 3.89 14.23 -2.16
C ASP A 116 5.11 13.82 -2.97
N VAL A 117 5.16 14.25 -4.21
CA VAL A 117 6.05 13.77 -5.26
C VAL A 117 6.75 14.95 -5.91
N TRP A 118 8.07 14.84 -6.16
CA TRP A 118 8.82 15.83 -6.91
C TRP A 118 8.37 15.93 -8.37
N ASP A 119 8.32 17.16 -8.89
CA ASP A 119 8.16 17.43 -10.33
C ASP A 119 9.50 17.24 -11.04
N ARG A 120 9.87 16.00 -11.24
CA ARG A 120 11.08 15.64 -11.99
C ARG A 120 10.91 14.28 -12.65
N PRO A 121 11.58 14.08 -13.82
CA PRO A 121 11.67 12.78 -14.42
C PRO A 121 12.31 11.77 -13.46
N TYR A 122 11.85 10.54 -13.51
CA TYR A 122 12.43 9.44 -12.75
C TYR A 122 12.81 8.28 -13.67
N ALA A 123 13.87 7.56 -13.34
CA ALA A 123 14.16 6.27 -13.91
C ALA A 123 13.57 5.17 -13.01
N LYS A 124 12.97 4.13 -13.60
CA LYS A 124 12.42 3.01 -12.84
C LYS A 124 13.41 2.40 -11.84
N SER A 125 14.70 2.45 -12.19
CA SER A 125 15.80 1.93 -11.34
C SER A 125 16.01 2.69 -10.03
N ILE A 126 15.53 3.94 -9.92
CA ILE A 126 15.71 4.78 -8.71
C ILE A 126 14.42 4.94 -7.90
N LEU A 127 13.30 4.38 -8.34
CA LEU A 127 12.00 4.56 -7.66
C LEU A 127 12.04 4.11 -6.21
N ARG A 128 12.68 3.00 -5.91
CA ARG A 128 12.80 2.52 -4.54
C ARG A 128 13.63 3.48 -3.68
N ASP A 129 14.71 3.99 -4.24
CA ASP A 129 15.59 4.94 -3.55
C ASP A 129 14.85 6.24 -3.26
N GLU A 130 14.18 6.83 -4.25
CA GLU A 130 13.32 8.00 -4.06
C GLU A 130 12.24 7.76 -2.99
N SER A 131 11.56 6.61 -3.03
CA SER A 131 10.53 6.24 -2.05
C SER A 131 11.04 6.20 -0.61
N MET A 132 12.31 5.82 -0.43
CA MET A 132 12.89 5.59 0.89
C MET A 132 13.72 6.76 1.43
N HIS A 133 13.93 7.81 0.62
CA HIS A 133 14.83 8.91 1.01
C HIS A 133 14.35 10.29 0.64
N ASP A 134 13.37 10.42 -0.29
CA ASP A 134 13.14 11.72 -0.93
C ASP A 134 11.66 12.01 -1.25
N ARG A 135 10.79 11.64 -0.34
CA ARG A 135 9.37 12.01 -0.42
C ARG A 135 9.16 13.44 0.07
N LEU A 136 8.14 14.10 -0.46
CA LEU A 136 7.73 15.44 -0.05
C LEU A 136 6.57 15.41 0.94
N ALA A 137 6.47 16.48 1.73
CA ALA A 137 5.31 16.70 2.59
C ALA A 137 4.04 16.88 1.73
N PRO A 138 2.86 16.39 2.18
CA PRO A 138 1.61 16.55 1.45
C PRO A 138 1.33 18.00 1.07
N GLY A 139 0.99 18.24 -0.20
CA GLY A 139 0.69 19.55 -0.76
C GLY A 139 1.91 20.39 -1.18
N THR A 140 3.12 19.81 -1.18
CA THR A 140 4.35 20.54 -1.57
C THR A 140 4.96 20.06 -2.90
N GLY A 141 4.31 19.12 -3.58
CA GLY A 141 4.75 18.57 -4.86
C GLY A 141 3.63 18.50 -5.90
N ILE A 142 3.78 17.60 -6.86
CA ILE A 142 2.83 17.42 -7.98
C ILE A 142 1.81 16.29 -7.76
N GLY A 143 1.83 15.63 -6.61
CA GLY A 143 1.00 14.45 -6.34
C GLY A 143 -0.49 14.75 -6.15
N CYS A 144 -0.89 16.02 -6.14
CA CYS A 144 -2.28 16.45 -5.97
C CYS A 144 -2.96 15.78 -4.76
N THR A 145 -2.26 15.66 -3.64
CA THR A 145 -2.69 14.89 -2.47
C THR A 145 -4.08 15.31 -1.96
N ALA A 146 -4.42 16.60 -2.00
CA ALA A 146 -5.74 17.08 -1.60
C ALA A 146 -6.85 16.54 -2.49
N ASP A 147 -6.65 16.56 -3.81
CA ASP A 147 -7.61 16.03 -4.80
C ASP A 147 -7.74 14.51 -4.64
N PHE A 148 -6.64 13.83 -4.36
CA PHE A 148 -6.64 12.39 -4.10
C PHE A 148 -7.50 12.04 -2.86
N VAL A 149 -7.31 12.74 -1.75
CA VAL A 149 -8.13 12.55 -0.53
C VAL A 149 -9.61 12.86 -0.80
N LYS A 150 -9.89 13.93 -1.56
CA LYS A 150 -11.25 14.30 -1.94
C LYS A 150 -11.90 13.19 -2.78
N MET A 151 -11.24 12.73 -3.81
CA MET A 151 -11.70 11.65 -4.70
C MET A 151 -12.03 10.37 -3.90
N VAL A 152 -11.16 9.97 -2.98
CA VAL A 152 -11.38 8.79 -2.13
C VAL A 152 -12.65 8.93 -1.30
N ARG A 153 -12.87 10.11 -0.70
CA ARG A 153 -14.09 10.40 0.10
C ARG A 153 -15.35 10.44 -0.75
N GLU A 154 -15.29 11.03 -1.93
CA GLU A 154 -16.44 11.11 -2.86
C GLU A 154 -16.88 9.71 -3.35
N LYS A 155 -15.98 8.75 -3.38
CA LYS A 155 -16.29 7.33 -3.65
C LYS A 155 -16.82 6.57 -2.43
N GLY A 156 -17.01 7.24 -1.29
CA GLY A 156 -17.49 6.62 -0.05
C GLY A 156 -16.45 5.71 0.62
N ILE A 157 -15.18 5.85 0.26
CA ILE A 157 -14.09 5.12 0.90
C ILE A 157 -13.67 5.89 2.15
N GLU A 158 -13.82 5.26 3.31
CA GLU A 158 -13.39 5.80 4.60
C GLU A 158 -12.28 4.90 5.18
N PRO A 159 -11.00 5.16 4.87
CA PRO A 159 -9.91 4.39 5.42
C PRO A 159 -9.91 4.48 6.95
N LYS A 160 -9.66 3.36 7.61
CA LYS A 160 -9.56 3.31 9.09
C LYS A 160 -8.42 4.15 9.64
N ALA A 161 -7.40 4.37 8.84
CA ALA A 161 -6.25 5.21 9.16
C ALA A 161 -5.81 5.99 7.93
N ILE A 162 -5.51 7.28 8.14
CA ILE A 162 -4.78 8.10 7.17
C ILE A 162 -3.50 8.53 7.87
N GLY A 163 -2.37 8.06 7.38
CA GLY A 163 -1.04 8.38 7.92
C GLY A 163 -0.25 9.28 6.99
N VAL A 164 0.56 10.17 7.55
CA VAL A 164 1.55 10.92 6.79
C VAL A 164 2.81 10.07 6.71
N GLU A 165 3.18 9.62 5.50
CA GLU A 165 4.36 8.81 5.28
C GLU A 165 5.40 9.56 4.44
N VAL A 166 6.14 10.44 5.09
CA VAL A 166 7.19 11.26 4.46
C VAL A 166 8.56 10.75 4.88
N ILE A 167 9.08 9.82 4.10
CA ILE A 167 10.44 9.31 4.27
C ILE A 167 11.35 10.23 3.46
N SER A 168 12.10 11.10 4.16
CA SER A 168 12.91 12.16 3.55
C SER A 168 14.15 12.48 4.38
N ASP A 169 15.32 12.25 3.80
CA ASP A 169 16.60 12.57 4.43
C ASP A 169 16.73 14.08 4.69
N ALA A 170 16.22 14.90 3.78
CA ALA A 170 16.25 16.35 3.92
C ALA A 170 15.38 16.87 5.09
N ILE A 171 14.31 16.18 5.44
CA ILE A 171 13.46 16.51 6.60
C ILE A 171 14.11 15.98 7.88
N LEU A 172 14.61 14.76 7.87
CA LEU A 172 15.31 14.15 9.01
C LEU A 172 16.53 14.96 9.44
N ALA A 173 17.25 15.55 8.48
CA ALA A 173 18.42 16.39 8.76
C ALA A 173 18.10 17.72 9.47
N LYS A 174 16.83 18.11 9.53
CA LYS A 174 16.39 19.35 10.21
C LYS A 174 16.02 19.14 11.68
N GLY A 175 16.03 17.92 12.16
CA GLY A 175 15.72 17.51 13.53
C GLY A 175 14.25 17.25 13.74
#